data_cbc0ac491fad9e6a507e937bd41d9a14
#
_entry.id   cbc0ac491fad9e6a507e937bd41d9a14
#
_cell.length_a   1.000
_cell.length_b   1.000
_cell.length_c   1.000
_cell.angle_alpha   90.00
_cell.angle_beta   90.00
_cell.angle_gamma   90.00
#
_symmetry.space_group_name_H-M   'P 1'
#
loop_
_entity.id
_entity.type
_entity.pdbx_description
1 polymer ?
#
loop_
_entity_poly.entity_id
_entity_poly.type
_entity_poly.pdbx_seq_one_letter_code
_entity_poly.pdbx_strand_id
1 'polypeptide(L)'
;MKLKEVLLENMVDNLLTLCKQELELDQIPNIELVDEPAVGGGSSFGEFTDDGIFVVTKDRHPIDVMRTLAHELVHHKQRLAGQQMDGADGSDTENQANAIAGVILRKFGKAYPECFTL
;
A
#
# COMPACT_ATOMS: atom_id res chain seq x y z
N MET A 1 3.59 23.95 -6.18
CA MET A 1 3.21 22.62 -5.65
C MET A 1 1.71 22.58 -5.42
N LYS A 2 1.08 21.52 -5.85
CA LYS A 2 -0.37 21.38 -5.67
C LYS A 2 -0.66 20.88 -4.26
N LEU A 3 -1.66 21.45 -3.62
CA LEU A 3 -2.07 21.08 -2.27
C LEU A 3 -2.39 19.58 -2.17
N LYS A 4 -3.03 19.01 -3.20
CA LYS A 4 -3.38 17.59 -3.23
C LYS A 4 -2.14 16.69 -3.14
N GLU A 5 -1.05 17.06 -3.80
CA GLU A 5 0.20 16.28 -3.75
C GLU A 5 0.81 16.31 -2.36
N VAL A 6 0.81 17.47 -1.70
CA VAL A 6 1.32 17.60 -0.33
C VAL A 6 0.48 16.73 0.62
N LEU A 7 -0.84 16.76 0.47
CA LEU A 7 -1.74 15.95 1.30
C LEU A 7 -1.49 14.46 1.08
N LEU A 8 -1.28 14.03 -0.16
CA LEU A 8 -1.00 12.64 -0.46
C LEU A 8 0.31 12.18 0.18
N GLU A 9 1.36 12.98 0.09
CA GLU A 9 2.65 12.66 0.73
C GLU A 9 2.50 12.52 2.24
N ASN A 10 1.75 13.42 2.89
CA ASN A 10 1.50 13.34 4.31
C ASN A 10 0.70 12.09 4.69
N MET A 11 -0.29 11.72 3.87
CA MET A 11 -1.05 10.50 4.07
C MET A 11 -0.15 9.27 3.97
N VAL A 12 0.72 9.23 2.97
CA VAL A 12 1.67 8.13 2.80
C VAL A 12 2.55 7.99 4.05
N ASP A 13 3.15 9.09 4.52
CA ASP A 13 4.01 9.05 5.69
C ASP A 13 3.27 8.54 6.92
N ASN A 14 2.05 8.99 7.14
CA ASN A 14 1.23 8.56 8.27
C ASN A 14 0.86 7.08 8.16
N LEU A 15 0.51 6.64 6.96
CA LEU A 15 0.19 5.23 6.71
C LEU A 15 1.40 4.34 6.92
N LEU A 16 2.57 4.75 6.44
CA LEU A 16 3.81 3.97 6.61
C LEU A 16 4.15 3.80 8.09
N THR A 17 3.97 4.85 8.88
CA THR A 17 4.19 4.76 10.33
C THR A 17 3.26 3.73 10.96
N LEU A 18 1.98 3.76 10.58
CA LEU A 18 1.00 2.81 11.09
C LEU A 18 1.29 1.38 10.63
N CYS A 19 1.63 1.20 9.36
CA CYS A 19 1.96 -0.13 8.82
C CYS A 19 3.20 -0.71 9.48
N LYS A 20 4.22 0.11 9.71
CA LYS A 20 5.44 -0.34 10.40
C LYS A 20 5.10 -0.91 11.78
N GLN A 21 4.21 -0.25 12.50
CA GLN A 21 3.77 -0.68 13.82
C GLN A 21 2.89 -1.93 13.73
N GLU A 22 1.87 -1.92 12.87
CA GLU A 22 0.89 -3.00 12.79
C GLU A 22 1.49 -4.29 12.21
N LEU A 23 2.43 -4.16 11.30
CA LEU A 23 3.09 -5.31 10.67
C LEU A 23 4.41 -5.68 11.37
N GLU A 24 4.78 -4.95 12.40
CA GLU A 24 6.03 -5.18 13.14
C GLU A 24 7.23 -5.22 12.21
N LEU A 25 7.34 -4.21 11.34
CA LEU A 25 8.45 -4.11 10.39
C LEU A 25 9.61 -3.33 11.02
N ASP A 26 10.82 -3.87 10.89
CA ASP A 26 12.02 -3.16 11.33
C ASP A 26 12.36 -2.01 10.41
N GLN A 27 12.11 -2.18 9.10
CA GLN A 27 12.37 -1.18 8.08
C GLN A 27 11.23 -1.15 7.08
N ILE A 28 10.97 0.04 6.53
CA ILE A 28 10.04 0.20 5.43
C ILE A 28 10.82 0.07 4.13
N PRO A 29 10.36 -0.75 3.17
CA PRO A 29 11.01 -0.84 1.87
C PRO A 29 10.90 0.48 1.11
N ASN A 30 11.66 0.61 0.03
CA ASN A 30 11.54 1.79 -0.82
C ASN A 30 10.13 1.87 -1.42
N ILE A 31 9.51 3.03 -1.30
CA ILE A 31 8.16 3.28 -1.83
C ILE A 31 8.25 4.33 -2.92
N GLU A 32 7.70 4.03 -4.08
CA GLU A 32 7.67 4.96 -5.20
C GLU A 32 6.25 5.12 -5.72
N LEU A 33 5.78 6.36 -5.75
CA LEU A 33 4.48 6.69 -6.32
C LEU A 33 4.68 7.03 -7.80
N VAL A 34 3.97 6.35 -8.67
CA VAL A 34 4.15 6.50 -10.12
C VAL A 34 2.82 6.83 -10.79
N ASP A 35 2.89 7.48 -11.95
CA ASP A 35 1.69 7.85 -12.69
C ASP A 35 1.09 6.65 -13.43
N GLU A 36 1.93 5.75 -13.93
CA GLU A 36 1.48 4.63 -14.75
C GLU A 36 2.18 3.34 -14.31
N PRO A 37 1.54 2.17 -14.55
CA PRO A 37 2.18 0.89 -14.26
C PRO A 37 3.50 0.73 -15.03
N ALA A 38 4.41 -0.05 -14.47
CA ALA A 38 5.66 -0.36 -15.14
C ALA A 38 5.39 -1.07 -16.48
N VAL A 39 6.28 -0.85 -17.44
CA VAL A 39 6.18 -1.48 -18.76
C VAL A 39 6.17 -3.00 -18.58
N GLY A 40 5.13 -3.66 -19.11
CA GLY A 40 4.94 -5.10 -18.96
C GLY A 40 4.27 -5.52 -17.66
N GLY A 41 3.99 -4.59 -16.77
CA GLY A 41 3.36 -4.88 -15.48
C GLY A 41 1.85 -5.10 -15.51
N GLY A 42 1.22 -4.99 -16.67
CA GLY A 42 -0.21 -5.19 -16.81
C GLY A 42 -1.03 -4.07 -16.21
N SER A 43 -2.23 -4.40 -15.71
CA SER A 43 -3.20 -3.43 -15.18
C SER A 43 -3.11 -3.27 -13.65
N SER A 44 -2.07 -3.77 -13.02
CA SER A 44 -1.92 -3.73 -11.58
C SER A 44 -1.69 -2.31 -11.09
N PHE A 45 -2.39 -1.91 -10.01
CA PHE A 45 -2.21 -0.59 -9.39
C PHE A 45 -1.03 -0.54 -8.42
N GLY A 46 -0.48 -1.67 -8.05
CA GLY A 46 0.68 -1.75 -7.18
C GLY A 46 1.53 -2.95 -7.52
N GLU A 47 2.82 -2.85 -7.25
CA GLU A 47 3.75 -3.93 -7.53
C GLU A 47 4.83 -3.95 -6.46
N PHE A 48 5.13 -5.14 -5.94
CA PHE A 48 6.26 -5.36 -5.06
C PHE A 48 7.39 -6.02 -5.86
N THR A 49 8.54 -5.38 -5.89
CA THR A 49 9.72 -5.88 -6.59
C THR A 49 10.93 -5.87 -5.65
N ASP A 50 12.06 -6.41 -6.12
CA ASP A 50 13.31 -6.36 -5.36
C ASP A 50 13.79 -4.91 -5.15
N ASP A 51 13.36 -3.98 -6.02
CA ASP A 51 13.73 -2.56 -5.92
C ASP A 51 12.80 -1.77 -5.00
N GLY A 52 11.71 -2.36 -4.54
CA GLY A 52 10.74 -1.71 -3.66
C GLY A 52 9.31 -1.88 -4.11
N ILE A 53 8.46 -1.00 -3.59
CA ILE A 53 7.04 -1.00 -3.88
C ILE A 53 6.71 0.19 -4.78
N PHE A 54 6.02 -0.08 -5.89
CA PHE A 54 5.54 0.95 -6.82
C PHE A 54 4.02 1.00 -6.72
N VAL A 55 3.46 2.19 -6.55
CA VAL A 55 2.00 2.39 -6.45
C VAL A 55 1.57 3.43 -7.45
N VAL A 56 0.58 3.07 -8.27
CA VAL A 56 0.00 3.99 -9.27
C VAL A 56 -0.94 4.95 -8.59
N THR A 57 -0.79 6.24 -8.87
CA THR A 57 -1.59 7.29 -8.23
C THR A 57 -2.53 8.02 -9.18
N LYS A 58 -2.26 7.98 -10.49
CA LYS A 58 -3.01 8.76 -11.47
C LYS A 58 -4.47 8.35 -11.51
N ASP A 59 -5.36 9.35 -11.49
CA ASP A 59 -6.82 9.17 -11.59
C ASP A 59 -7.40 8.27 -10.47
N ARG A 60 -6.74 8.26 -9.31
CA ARG A 60 -7.18 7.46 -8.17
C ARG A 60 -7.44 8.35 -6.95
N HIS A 61 -8.45 7.97 -6.17
CA HIS A 61 -8.67 8.62 -4.87
C HIS A 61 -7.51 8.30 -3.93
N PRO A 62 -7.04 9.25 -3.10
CA PRO A 62 -5.93 8.99 -2.17
C PRO A 62 -6.16 7.78 -1.26
N ILE A 63 -7.39 7.51 -0.84
CA ILE A 63 -7.69 6.33 -0.02
C ILE A 63 -7.45 5.03 -0.79
N ASP A 64 -7.75 5.00 -2.08
CA ASP A 64 -7.48 3.80 -2.89
C ASP A 64 -5.98 3.58 -3.06
N VAL A 65 -5.21 4.67 -3.18
CA VAL A 65 -3.75 4.60 -3.19
C VAL A 65 -3.23 4.04 -1.85
N MET A 66 -3.79 4.49 -0.72
CA MET A 66 -3.42 4.00 0.60
C MET A 66 -3.74 2.51 0.75
N ARG A 67 -4.89 2.07 0.25
CA ARG A 67 -5.28 0.65 0.30
C ARG A 67 -4.30 -0.21 -0.49
N THR A 68 -3.93 0.23 -1.70
CA THR A 68 -2.94 -0.46 -2.51
C THR A 68 -1.59 -0.54 -1.80
N LEU A 69 -1.14 0.57 -1.22
CA LEU A 69 0.14 0.60 -0.50
C LEU A 69 0.12 -0.36 0.69
N ALA A 70 -0.94 -0.35 1.49
CA ALA A 70 -1.06 -1.26 2.62
C ALA A 70 -1.05 -2.72 2.17
N HIS A 71 -1.75 -3.04 1.09
CA HIS A 71 -1.78 -4.39 0.51
C HIS A 71 -0.37 -4.86 0.13
N GLU A 72 0.40 -4.00 -0.55
CA GLU A 72 1.77 -4.36 -0.94
C GLU A 72 2.70 -4.49 0.26
N LEU A 73 2.51 -3.69 1.30
CA LEU A 73 3.29 -3.82 2.53
C LEU A 73 3.00 -5.12 3.25
N VAL A 74 1.75 -5.61 3.23
CA VAL A 74 1.44 -6.92 3.78
C VAL A 74 2.17 -8.01 3.01
N HIS A 75 2.21 -7.93 1.67
CA HIS A 75 3.00 -8.87 0.87
C HIS A 75 4.48 -8.83 1.24
N HIS A 76 5.02 -7.64 1.48
CA HIS A 76 6.41 -7.50 1.95
C HIS A 76 6.61 -8.28 3.26
N LYS A 77 5.69 -8.13 4.21
CA LYS A 77 5.75 -8.85 5.48
C LYS A 77 5.65 -10.37 5.27
N GLN A 78 4.77 -10.81 4.37
CA GLN A 78 4.63 -12.23 4.03
C GLN A 78 5.94 -12.79 3.49
N ARG A 79 6.62 -12.07 2.61
CA ARG A 79 7.92 -12.51 2.07
C ARG A 79 8.98 -12.58 3.16
N LEU A 80 9.02 -11.60 4.06
CA LEU A 80 9.96 -11.62 5.18
C LEU A 80 9.71 -12.82 6.11
N ALA A 81 8.45 -13.25 6.23
CA ALA A 81 8.08 -14.41 7.02
C ALA A 81 8.31 -15.74 6.30
N GLY A 82 8.79 -15.71 5.05
CA GLY A 82 9.07 -16.91 4.28
C GLY A 82 7.85 -17.56 3.64
N GLN A 83 6.71 -16.87 3.58
CA GLN A 83 5.51 -17.42 2.94
C GLN A 83 5.70 -17.50 1.43
N GLN A 84 5.19 -18.58 0.85
CA GLN A 84 5.19 -18.73 -0.61
C GLN A 84 4.16 -17.80 -1.20
N MET A 85 4.59 -16.95 -2.15
CA MET A 85 3.70 -15.96 -2.75
C MET A 85 2.94 -16.56 -3.91
N ASP A 86 1.62 -16.39 -3.89
CA ASP A 86 0.73 -16.76 -4.97
C ASP A 86 -0.15 -15.54 -5.26
N GLY A 87 0.02 -14.95 -6.44
CA GLY A 87 -0.70 -13.74 -6.83
C GLY A 87 -2.09 -13.98 -7.38
N ALA A 88 -2.55 -15.24 -7.43
CA ALA A 88 -3.87 -15.54 -7.96
C ALA A 88 -4.98 -15.04 -7.02
N ASP A 89 -6.07 -14.51 -7.60
CA ASP A 89 -7.23 -14.11 -6.83
C ASP A 89 -7.77 -15.30 -6.03
N GLY A 90 -8.10 -15.07 -4.77
CA GLY A 90 -8.62 -16.11 -3.89
C GLY A 90 -7.55 -17.00 -3.25
N SER A 91 -6.25 -16.77 -3.55
CA SER A 91 -5.19 -17.49 -2.86
C SER A 91 -5.11 -17.05 -1.38
N ASP A 92 -4.51 -17.89 -0.54
CA ASP A 92 -4.39 -17.59 0.89
C ASP A 92 -3.58 -16.32 1.13
N THR A 93 -2.49 -16.11 0.39
CA THR A 93 -1.66 -14.90 0.55
C THR A 93 -2.42 -13.64 0.12
N GLU A 94 -3.19 -13.70 -0.97
CA GLU A 94 -3.99 -12.56 -1.41
C GLU A 94 -5.13 -12.28 -0.46
N ASN A 95 -5.83 -13.30 0.02
CA ASN A 95 -6.91 -13.13 0.99
C ASN A 95 -6.38 -12.54 2.30
N GLN A 96 -5.25 -13.00 2.78
CA GLN A 96 -4.61 -12.47 3.97
C GLN A 96 -4.20 -11.02 3.77
N ALA A 97 -3.59 -10.70 2.62
CA ALA A 97 -3.16 -9.33 2.33
C ALA A 97 -4.36 -8.37 2.31
N ASN A 98 -5.45 -8.77 1.66
CA ASN A 98 -6.66 -7.95 1.61
C ASN A 98 -7.28 -7.75 2.99
N ALA A 99 -7.35 -8.80 3.80
CA ALA A 99 -7.93 -8.74 5.14
C ALA A 99 -7.10 -7.83 6.06
N ILE A 100 -5.80 -7.99 6.08
CA ILE A 100 -4.91 -7.20 6.94
C ILE A 100 -4.88 -5.75 6.48
N ALA A 101 -4.78 -5.50 5.18
CA ALA A 101 -4.83 -4.15 4.63
C ALA A 101 -6.14 -3.45 5.01
N GLY A 102 -7.27 -4.17 4.96
CA GLY A 102 -8.56 -3.63 5.38
C GLY A 102 -8.58 -3.21 6.85
N VAL A 103 -7.99 -3.99 7.74
CA VAL A 103 -7.88 -3.64 9.16
C VAL A 103 -7.02 -2.39 9.32
N ILE A 104 -5.88 -2.33 8.63
CA ILE A 104 -4.97 -1.18 8.69
C ILE A 104 -5.68 0.08 8.21
N LEU A 105 -6.40 0.01 7.09
CA LEU A 105 -7.13 1.16 6.54
C LEU A 105 -8.24 1.62 7.47
N ARG A 106 -8.89 0.70 8.19
CA ARG A 106 -9.91 1.07 9.18
C ARG A 106 -9.28 1.86 10.32
N LYS A 107 -8.14 1.43 10.82
CA LYS A 107 -7.40 2.16 11.87
C LYS A 107 -6.91 3.52 11.35
N PHE A 108 -6.41 3.55 10.13
CA PHE A 108 -5.98 4.78 9.47
C PHE A 108 -7.14 5.79 9.39
N GLY A 109 -8.31 5.33 8.96
CA GLY A 109 -9.50 6.18 8.84
C GLY A 109 -9.98 6.73 10.17
N LYS A 110 -9.84 5.97 11.26
CA LYS A 110 -10.19 6.45 12.60
C LYS A 110 -9.20 7.52 13.08
N ALA A 111 -7.94 7.39 12.75
CA ALA A 111 -6.90 8.35 13.12
C ALA A 111 -6.96 9.62 12.25
N TYR A 112 -7.32 9.48 10.98
CA TYR A 112 -7.31 10.56 10.01
C TYR A 112 -8.60 10.58 9.20
N PRO A 113 -9.77 10.85 9.84
CA PRO A 113 -11.06 10.79 9.15
C PRO A 113 -11.19 11.76 7.98
N GLU A 114 -10.45 12.86 8.00
CA GLU A 114 -10.44 13.85 6.92
C GLU A 114 -9.98 13.26 5.59
N CYS A 115 -9.21 12.18 5.60
CA CYS A 115 -8.73 11.57 4.36
C CYS A 115 -9.87 10.98 3.51
N PHE A 116 -10.99 10.66 4.11
CA PHE A 116 -12.13 10.11 3.39
C PHE A 116 -13.01 11.18 2.75
N THR A 117 -12.75 12.45 3.03
CA THR A 117 -13.54 13.58 2.49
C THR A 117 -12.80 14.34 1.39
N LEU A 118 -11.66 13.87 0.98
CA LEU A 118 -10.84 14.52 -0.06
C LEU A 118 -11.46 14.38 -1.46
#